data_cd93b2f8bbe2276553c44cd8befaa674
#
_entry.id   cd93b2f8bbe2276553c44cd8befaa674
#
_cell.length_a   1.000
_cell.length_b   1.000
_cell.length_c   1.000
_cell.angle_alpha   90.00
_cell.angle_beta   90.00
_cell.angle_gamma   90.00
#
_symmetry.space_group_name_H-M   'P 1'
#
loop_
_entity.id
_entity.type
_entity.pdbx_description
1 polymer ?
#
loop_
_entity_poly.entity_id
_entity_poly.type
_entity_poly.pdbx_seq_one_letter_code
_entity_poly.pdbx_strand_id
1 'polypeptide(L)'
;GVDPIIAIKVASHQAARYFLMNNKGAIAPGYLADLVVFDNFRHFNIQEVYKRGRCVFADGEVLPFDAPAVEPSLSRRAHETFRIAPVTPQQLAAGDLPVIGIVPGEIITQNLGRAAAPDPTHDILKIAVAERHHGTGHIGLGYIKGYGLRQGAVATSFAHDSHNIIAVGADDADLALSLIHI
;
A
#
# COMPACT_ATOMS: atom_id res chain seq x y z
N GLY A 1 12.72 -22.33 9.52
CA GLY A 1 11.33 -21.89 9.59
C GLY A 1 10.80 -21.94 11.01
N VAL A 2 9.69 -21.26 11.27
CA VAL A 2 9.01 -21.28 12.56
C VAL A 2 7.99 -22.43 12.57
N ASP A 3 7.80 -23.07 13.71
CA ASP A 3 6.74 -24.07 13.88
C ASP A 3 5.36 -23.45 13.56
N PRO A 4 4.54 -24.12 12.72
CA PRO A 4 3.26 -23.53 12.27
C PRO A 4 2.30 -23.21 13.40
N ILE A 5 2.25 -24.01 14.47
CA ILE A 5 1.38 -23.78 15.62
C ILE A 5 1.84 -22.53 16.38
N ILE A 6 3.16 -22.36 16.53
CA ILE A 6 3.72 -21.15 17.15
C ILE A 6 3.39 -19.93 16.28
N ALA A 7 3.55 -20.03 14.96
CA ALA A 7 3.24 -18.94 14.02
C ALA A 7 1.76 -18.50 14.13
N ILE A 8 0.81 -19.47 14.14
CA ILE A 8 -0.61 -19.19 14.30
C ILE A 8 -0.89 -18.57 15.68
N LYS A 9 -0.28 -19.08 16.74
CA LYS A 9 -0.46 -18.54 18.09
C LYS A 9 0.02 -17.09 18.17
N VAL A 10 1.15 -16.76 17.54
CA VAL A 10 1.67 -15.38 17.48
C VAL A 10 0.72 -14.49 16.67
N ALA A 11 0.31 -14.93 15.48
CA ALA A 11 -0.53 -14.15 14.57
C ALA A 11 -1.99 -13.98 15.05
N SER A 12 -2.48 -14.84 15.94
CA SER A 12 -3.87 -14.80 16.43
C SER A 12 -3.95 -14.42 17.91
N HIS A 13 -3.65 -15.37 18.79
CA HIS A 13 -3.88 -15.22 20.24
C HIS A 13 -2.98 -14.13 20.85
N GLN A 14 -1.68 -14.14 20.57
CA GLN A 14 -0.78 -13.16 21.15
C GLN A 14 -1.01 -11.76 20.60
N ALA A 15 -1.28 -11.63 19.29
CA ALA A 15 -1.67 -10.36 18.69
C ALA A 15 -2.96 -9.81 19.31
N ALA A 16 -3.99 -10.65 19.46
CA ALA A 16 -5.24 -10.25 20.10
C ALA A 16 -5.02 -9.77 21.55
N ARG A 17 -4.20 -10.47 22.31
CA ARG A 17 -3.85 -10.05 23.68
C ARG A 17 -3.08 -8.75 23.73
N TYR A 18 -2.11 -8.56 22.83
CA TYR A 18 -1.32 -7.34 22.77
C TYR A 18 -2.22 -6.11 22.52
N PHE A 19 -3.20 -6.24 21.63
CA PHE A 19 -4.16 -5.19 21.33
C PHE A 19 -5.40 -5.17 22.25
N LEU A 20 -5.37 -5.89 23.37
CA LEU A 20 -6.46 -5.98 24.37
C LEU A 20 -7.80 -6.44 23.79
N MET A 21 -7.77 -7.24 22.73
CA MET A 21 -8.95 -7.88 22.14
C MET A 21 -9.33 -9.15 22.95
N ASN A 22 -9.94 -8.99 24.11
CA ASN A 22 -10.10 -10.03 25.12
C ASN A 22 -10.99 -11.21 24.69
N ASN A 23 -11.77 -11.08 23.62
CA ASN A 23 -12.69 -12.09 23.11
C ASN A 23 -12.33 -12.59 21.71
N LYS A 24 -11.04 -12.47 21.29
CA LYS A 24 -10.52 -12.91 19.99
C LYS A 24 -9.23 -13.72 20.13
N GLY A 25 -8.88 -14.43 19.07
CA GLY A 25 -7.59 -15.10 18.91
C GLY A 25 -7.52 -16.49 19.55
N ALA A 26 -8.62 -17.05 20.03
CA ALA A 26 -8.70 -18.43 20.51
C ALA A 26 -10.08 -19.03 20.24
N ILE A 27 -10.14 -20.37 20.18
CA ILE A 27 -11.39 -21.12 20.13
C ILE A 27 -11.72 -21.51 21.58
N ALA A 28 -12.57 -20.69 22.22
CA ALA A 28 -12.92 -20.88 23.62
C ALA A 28 -14.31 -20.30 23.93
N PRO A 29 -15.00 -20.77 24.98
CA PRO A 29 -16.24 -20.16 25.43
C PRO A 29 -16.08 -18.66 25.72
N GLY A 30 -17.02 -17.84 25.26
CA GLY A 30 -16.97 -16.36 25.38
C GLY A 30 -16.16 -15.64 24.32
N TYR A 31 -15.47 -16.36 23.44
CA TYR A 31 -14.76 -15.77 22.31
C TYR A 31 -15.67 -15.63 21.09
N LEU A 32 -15.40 -14.63 20.25
CA LEU A 32 -16.07 -14.47 18.96
C LEU A 32 -15.68 -15.64 18.05
N ALA A 33 -16.67 -16.24 17.40
CA ALA A 33 -16.44 -17.27 16.40
C ALA A 33 -15.96 -16.67 15.07
N ASP A 34 -14.79 -16.00 15.11
CA ASP A 34 -14.02 -15.56 13.97
C ASP A 34 -12.99 -16.65 13.67
N LEU A 35 -13.30 -17.55 12.73
CA LEU A 35 -12.57 -18.81 12.53
C LEU A 35 -12.14 -18.95 11.08
N VAL A 36 -11.00 -19.60 10.88
CA VAL A 36 -10.51 -20.02 9.56
C VAL A 36 -10.32 -21.53 9.59
N VAL A 37 -10.95 -22.23 8.65
CA VAL A 37 -10.75 -23.66 8.41
C VAL A 37 -9.83 -23.83 7.22
N PHE A 38 -8.78 -24.62 7.37
CA PHE A 38 -7.79 -24.90 6.31
C PHE A 38 -7.39 -26.38 6.33
N ASP A 39 -6.83 -26.86 5.24
CA ASP A 39 -6.53 -28.27 5.03
C ASP A 39 -5.43 -28.84 5.96
N ASN A 40 -4.28 -28.15 6.01
CA ASN A 40 -3.14 -28.60 6.79
C ASN A 40 -2.11 -27.47 6.98
N PHE A 41 -1.15 -27.68 7.88
CA PHE A 41 -0.11 -26.71 8.22
C PHE A 41 1.00 -26.53 7.17
N ARG A 42 0.98 -27.33 6.09
CA ARG A 42 2.01 -27.25 5.04
C ARG A 42 1.59 -26.37 3.88
N HIS A 43 0.34 -26.48 3.44
CA HIS A 43 -0.20 -25.78 2.27
C HIS A 43 -1.07 -24.59 2.68
N PHE A 44 -1.75 -24.70 3.81
CA PHE A 44 -2.61 -23.63 4.34
C PHE A 44 -3.73 -23.21 3.38
N ASN A 45 -4.28 -24.17 2.62
CA ASN A 45 -5.39 -23.90 1.72
C ASN A 45 -6.65 -23.64 2.54
N ILE A 46 -7.16 -22.42 2.48
CA ILE A 46 -8.36 -22.01 3.22
C ILE A 46 -9.57 -22.66 2.57
N GLN A 47 -10.35 -23.38 3.37
CA GLN A 47 -11.59 -24.05 2.97
C GLN A 47 -12.81 -23.23 3.36
N GLU A 48 -12.85 -22.71 4.58
CA GLU A 48 -13.95 -21.90 5.08
C GLU A 48 -13.47 -20.78 5.97
N VAL A 49 -14.20 -19.66 5.96
CA VAL A 49 -14.00 -18.55 6.89
C VAL A 49 -15.32 -18.21 7.56
N TYR A 50 -15.28 -18.10 8.87
CA TYR A 50 -16.40 -17.69 9.69
C TYR A 50 -16.15 -16.35 10.34
N LYS A 51 -17.15 -15.48 10.31
CA LYS A 51 -17.18 -14.21 10.98
C LYS A 51 -18.36 -14.15 11.94
N ARG A 52 -18.08 -14.07 13.24
CA ARG A 52 -19.08 -14.13 14.31
C ARG A 52 -20.04 -15.33 14.15
N GLY A 53 -19.50 -16.49 13.79
CA GLY A 53 -20.26 -17.72 13.60
C GLY A 53 -21.02 -17.86 12.27
N ARG A 54 -21.00 -16.84 11.40
CA ARG A 54 -21.56 -16.91 10.05
C ARG A 54 -20.46 -17.27 9.06
N CYS A 55 -20.67 -18.27 8.22
CA CYS A 55 -19.77 -18.57 7.11
C CYS A 55 -19.79 -17.42 6.08
N VAL A 56 -18.63 -16.90 5.73
CA VAL A 56 -18.45 -15.79 4.77
C VAL A 56 -17.59 -16.17 3.59
N PHE A 57 -16.97 -17.35 3.62
CA PHE A 57 -16.20 -17.90 2.51
C PHE A 57 -16.27 -19.42 2.59
N ALA A 58 -16.59 -20.06 1.48
CA ALA A 58 -16.58 -21.52 1.29
C ALA A 58 -16.45 -21.85 -0.19
N ASP A 59 -15.95 -23.05 -0.52
CA ASP A 59 -15.82 -23.56 -1.89
C ASP A 59 -15.05 -22.62 -2.84
N GLY A 60 -14.09 -21.85 -2.32
CA GLY A 60 -13.29 -20.91 -3.10
C GLY A 60 -13.95 -19.56 -3.37
N GLU A 61 -15.14 -19.32 -2.84
CA GLU A 61 -15.94 -18.12 -3.10
C GLU A 61 -16.30 -17.36 -1.81
N VAL A 62 -16.36 -16.03 -1.93
CA VAL A 62 -16.90 -15.18 -0.86
C VAL A 62 -18.40 -15.25 -0.89
N LEU A 63 -19.00 -15.69 0.23
CA LEU A 63 -20.46 -15.78 0.36
C LEU A 63 -21.08 -14.40 0.57
N PRO A 64 -22.31 -14.17 0.09
CA PRO A 64 -22.99 -12.89 0.29
C PRO A 64 -23.14 -12.54 1.79
N PHE A 65 -22.74 -11.33 2.14
CA PHE A 65 -22.94 -10.77 3.47
C PHE A 65 -23.33 -9.30 3.38
N ASP A 66 -24.12 -8.85 4.34
CA ASP A 66 -24.48 -7.44 4.44
C ASP A 66 -23.32 -6.69 5.10
N ALA A 67 -22.59 -5.91 4.30
CA ALA A 67 -21.62 -4.97 4.85
C ALA A 67 -22.37 -3.83 5.55
N PRO A 68 -21.99 -3.46 6.78
CA PRO A 68 -22.59 -2.30 7.42
C PRO A 68 -22.34 -1.06 6.57
N ALA A 69 -23.39 -0.25 6.36
CA ALA A 69 -23.25 1.02 5.68
C ALA A 69 -22.24 1.91 6.42
N VAL A 70 -21.33 2.49 5.67
CA VAL A 70 -20.41 3.49 6.23
C VAL A 70 -21.21 4.75 6.55
N GLU A 71 -21.05 5.28 7.75
CA GLU A 71 -21.72 6.49 8.15
C GLU A 71 -21.32 7.65 7.22
N PRO A 72 -22.29 8.39 6.62
CA PRO A 72 -22.00 9.36 5.57
C PRO A 72 -21.02 10.48 5.97
N SER A 73 -21.01 10.89 7.22
CA SER A 73 -20.07 11.91 7.73
C SER A 73 -18.63 11.37 7.76
N LEU A 74 -18.45 10.08 8.11
CA LEU A 74 -17.15 9.43 8.09
C LEU A 74 -16.62 9.27 6.66
N SER A 75 -17.49 8.85 5.73
CA SER A 75 -17.15 8.78 4.31
C SER A 75 -16.71 10.13 3.75
N ARG A 76 -17.49 11.18 4.02
CA ARG A 76 -17.15 12.56 3.61
C ARG A 76 -15.81 13.00 4.17
N ARG A 77 -15.59 12.83 5.48
CA ARG A 77 -14.31 13.18 6.13
C ARG A 77 -13.14 12.45 5.51
N ALA A 78 -13.28 11.17 5.13
CA ALA A 78 -12.24 10.42 4.48
C ALA A 78 -11.87 11.00 3.09
N HIS A 79 -12.88 11.38 2.29
CA HIS A 79 -12.65 12.01 0.99
C HIS A 79 -12.05 13.43 1.12
N GLU A 80 -12.42 14.19 2.12
CA GLU A 80 -11.91 15.54 2.37
C GLU A 80 -10.45 15.58 2.89
N THR A 81 -9.84 14.42 3.15
CA THR A 81 -8.41 14.35 3.52
C THR A 81 -7.47 14.49 2.33
N PHE A 82 -7.98 14.45 1.10
CA PHE A 82 -7.19 14.54 -0.12
C PHE A 82 -7.15 16.00 -0.61
N ARG A 83 -6.04 16.68 -0.38
CA ARG A 83 -5.87 18.12 -0.65
C ARG A 83 -4.60 18.37 -1.45
N ILE A 84 -4.60 17.98 -2.70
CA ILE A 84 -3.46 18.22 -3.59
C ILE A 84 -3.63 19.57 -4.33
N ALA A 85 -2.56 20.35 -4.39
CA ALA A 85 -2.47 21.47 -5.32
C ALA A 85 -2.22 20.96 -6.75
N PRO A 86 -2.76 21.62 -7.79
CA PRO A 86 -2.47 21.25 -9.16
C PRO A 86 -0.96 21.19 -9.42
N VAL A 87 -0.50 20.13 -10.08
CA VAL A 87 0.91 19.92 -10.45
C VAL A 87 1.07 20.12 -11.95
N THR A 88 2.03 20.96 -12.33
CA THR A 88 2.35 21.24 -13.73
C THR A 88 3.68 20.62 -14.14
N PRO A 89 3.91 20.32 -15.43
CA PRO A 89 5.19 19.81 -15.90
C PRO A 89 6.38 20.73 -15.54
N GLN A 90 6.17 22.04 -15.50
CA GLN A 90 7.21 23.02 -15.14
C GLN A 90 7.68 22.88 -13.68
N GLN A 91 6.79 22.48 -12.77
CA GLN A 91 7.15 22.23 -11.37
C GLN A 91 7.92 20.91 -11.19
N LEU A 92 7.84 20.01 -12.17
CA LEU A 92 8.56 18.74 -12.20
C LEU A 92 9.91 18.88 -12.90
N ALA A 93 10.15 19.99 -13.62
CA ALA A 93 11.43 20.23 -14.29
C ALA A 93 12.57 20.28 -13.27
N ALA A 94 13.59 19.47 -13.48
CA ALA A 94 14.73 19.35 -12.59
C ALA A 94 15.98 18.94 -13.35
N GLY A 95 17.14 19.32 -12.81
CA GLY A 95 18.45 18.95 -13.33
C GLY A 95 19.09 17.82 -12.53
N ASP A 96 20.23 18.11 -11.95
CA ASP A 96 21.01 17.14 -11.17
C ASP A 96 20.30 16.77 -9.87
N LEU A 97 19.83 15.51 -9.79
CA LEU A 97 19.09 14.97 -8.65
C LEU A 97 19.70 13.66 -8.14
N PRO A 98 19.46 13.29 -6.87
CA PRO A 98 19.84 11.99 -6.34
C PRO A 98 19.10 10.86 -7.07
N VAL A 99 19.78 9.72 -7.23
CA VAL A 99 19.23 8.49 -7.80
C VAL A 99 19.12 7.44 -6.70
N ILE A 100 17.92 6.94 -6.45
CA ILE A 100 17.68 5.76 -5.61
C ILE A 100 17.51 4.51 -6.45
N GLY A 101 18.08 3.39 -6.00
CA GLY A 101 17.93 2.09 -6.65
C GLY A 101 16.96 1.20 -5.87
N ILE A 102 16.03 0.55 -6.58
CA ILE A 102 15.17 -0.48 -6.00
C ILE A 102 16.01 -1.74 -5.77
N VAL A 103 15.89 -2.33 -4.58
CA VAL A 103 16.44 -3.64 -4.27
C VAL A 103 15.30 -4.66 -4.30
N PRO A 104 15.27 -5.59 -5.28
CA PRO A 104 14.19 -6.54 -5.39
C PRO A 104 14.00 -7.37 -4.12
N GLY A 105 12.75 -7.44 -3.63
CA GLY A 105 12.39 -8.19 -2.41
C GLY A 105 12.72 -7.48 -1.09
N GLU A 106 13.28 -6.29 -1.12
CA GLU A 106 13.63 -5.51 0.08
C GLU A 106 12.79 -4.23 0.20
N ILE A 107 12.68 -3.71 1.41
CA ILE A 107 12.02 -2.42 1.68
C ILE A 107 13.01 -1.24 1.68
N ILE A 108 14.31 -1.53 1.56
CA ILE A 108 15.37 -0.53 1.49
C ILE A 108 15.69 -0.15 0.05
N THR A 109 16.22 1.03 -0.15
CA THR A 109 16.76 1.49 -1.43
C THR A 109 18.27 1.69 -1.34
N GLN A 110 18.94 1.64 -2.48
CA GLN A 110 20.36 1.97 -2.62
C GLN A 110 20.54 3.43 -3.04
N ASN A 111 21.60 4.07 -2.57
CA ASN A 111 22.05 5.35 -3.11
C ASN A 111 22.96 5.06 -4.32
N LEU A 112 22.51 5.42 -5.51
CA LEU A 112 23.24 5.25 -6.77
C LEU A 112 23.92 6.55 -7.25
N GLY A 113 24.08 7.54 -6.37
CA GLY A 113 24.70 8.82 -6.68
C GLY A 113 23.69 9.82 -7.25
N ARG A 114 24.04 10.49 -8.33
CA ARG A 114 23.24 11.56 -8.94
C ARG A 114 23.20 11.40 -10.46
N ALA A 115 22.15 11.93 -11.08
CA ALA A 115 22.01 12.03 -12.53
C ALA A 115 21.52 13.43 -12.92
N ALA A 116 21.98 13.92 -14.06
CA ALA A 116 21.62 15.24 -14.57
C ALA A 116 20.24 15.28 -15.23
N ALA A 117 19.73 14.13 -15.67
CA ALA A 117 18.44 13.99 -16.35
C ALA A 117 17.91 12.56 -16.21
N PRO A 118 16.59 12.32 -16.41
CA PRO A 118 16.07 10.97 -16.54
C PRO A 118 16.58 10.31 -17.82
N ASP A 119 16.77 8.99 -17.77
CA ASP A 119 17.15 8.16 -18.91
C ASP A 119 16.36 6.84 -18.88
N PRO A 120 15.16 6.79 -19.47
CA PRO A 120 14.34 5.59 -19.49
C PRO A 120 14.99 4.39 -20.21
N THR A 121 15.97 4.64 -21.09
CA THR A 121 16.68 3.56 -21.78
C THR A 121 17.61 2.78 -20.84
N HIS A 122 18.13 3.44 -19.82
CA HIS A 122 18.94 2.86 -18.73
C HIS A 122 18.16 2.71 -17.42
N ASP A 123 16.81 2.80 -17.50
CA ASP A 123 15.90 2.66 -16.36
C ASP A 123 16.16 3.69 -15.25
N ILE A 124 16.50 4.91 -15.62
CA ILE A 124 16.59 6.06 -14.73
C ILE A 124 15.37 6.94 -14.98
N LEU A 125 14.38 6.81 -14.10
CA LEU A 125 13.09 7.48 -14.22
C LEU A 125 12.99 8.62 -13.21
N LYS A 126 12.13 9.59 -13.46
CA LYS A 126 11.83 10.63 -12.49
C LYS A 126 10.86 10.08 -11.43
N ILE A 127 11.14 10.36 -10.16
CA ILE A 127 10.21 10.15 -9.04
C ILE A 127 9.83 11.50 -8.45
N ALA A 128 8.53 11.68 -8.22
CA ALA A 128 7.98 12.87 -7.58
C ALA A 128 7.14 12.45 -6.38
N VAL A 129 7.25 13.19 -5.28
CA VAL A 129 6.42 13.03 -4.09
C VAL A 129 5.68 14.34 -3.85
N ALA A 130 4.38 14.35 -4.12
CA ALA A 130 3.54 15.53 -3.95
C ALA A 130 2.80 15.48 -2.61
N GLU A 131 2.90 16.56 -1.85
CA GLU A 131 2.19 16.75 -0.58
C GLU A 131 0.67 16.84 -0.83
N ARG A 132 -0.13 16.07 -0.08
CA ARG A 132 -1.59 16.01 -0.26
C ARG A 132 -2.42 16.24 1.01
N HIS A 133 -1.81 16.51 2.13
CA HIS A 133 -2.54 16.66 3.40
C HIS A 133 -3.03 18.09 3.63
N HIS A 134 -2.22 19.06 3.21
CA HIS A 134 -2.47 20.48 3.45
C HIS A 134 -2.63 21.31 2.17
N GLY A 135 -2.38 20.71 0.98
CA GLY A 135 -2.44 21.43 -0.30
C GLY A 135 -1.38 22.50 -0.43
N THR A 136 -0.19 22.28 0.14
CA THR A 136 0.90 23.26 0.15
C THR A 136 1.56 23.45 -1.21
N GLY A 137 1.37 22.50 -2.14
CA GLY A 137 2.06 22.48 -3.42
C GLY A 137 3.53 22.03 -3.33
N HIS A 138 4.00 21.56 -2.17
CA HIS A 138 5.37 21.05 -2.05
C HIS A 138 5.52 19.74 -2.82
N ILE A 139 6.59 19.65 -3.61
CA ILE A 139 6.95 18.48 -4.40
C ILE A 139 8.41 18.17 -4.16
N GLY A 140 8.70 16.94 -3.66
CA GLY A 140 10.04 16.38 -3.63
C GLY A 140 10.35 15.68 -4.95
N LEU A 141 11.55 15.88 -5.51
CA LEU A 141 11.98 15.30 -6.77
C LEU A 141 13.25 14.47 -6.59
N GLY A 142 13.37 13.40 -7.36
CA GLY A 142 14.54 12.54 -7.46
C GLY A 142 14.48 11.70 -8.72
N TYR A 143 15.45 10.81 -8.84
CA TYR A 143 15.43 9.75 -9.84
C TYR A 143 15.40 8.39 -9.17
N ILE A 144 14.81 7.41 -9.87
CA ILE A 144 14.69 6.03 -9.40
C ILE A 144 15.17 5.09 -10.51
N LYS A 145 15.91 4.04 -10.13
CA LYS A 145 16.35 2.96 -11.01
C LYS A 145 15.81 1.62 -10.53
N GLY A 146 15.48 0.73 -11.44
CA GLY A 146 14.93 -0.59 -11.15
C GLY A 146 13.41 -0.67 -11.26
N TYR A 147 12.74 0.38 -11.77
CA TYR A 147 11.30 0.42 -11.92
C TYR A 147 10.80 -0.22 -13.23
N GLY A 148 11.61 -0.14 -14.30
CA GLY A 148 11.36 -0.82 -15.57
C GLY A 148 10.37 -0.14 -16.52
N LEU A 149 9.87 1.06 -16.23
CA LEU A 149 8.93 1.78 -17.08
C LEU A 149 9.65 2.43 -18.24
N ARG A 150 9.18 2.25 -19.47
CA ARG A 150 9.82 2.82 -20.66
C ARG A 150 9.14 4.07 -21.19
N GLN A 151 7.85 4.21 -20.93
CA GLN A 151 7.03 5.38 -21.32
C GLN A 151 5.84 5.47 -20.36
N GLY A 152 5.22 6.63 -20.28
CA GLY A 152 4.10 6.88 -19.39
C GLY A 152 4.53 7.15 -17.94
N ALA A 153 3.58 7.18 -17.06
CA ALA A 153 3.78 7.35 -15.61
C ALA A 153 2.78 6.54 -14.80
N VAL A 154 3.17 6.24 -13.56
CA VAL A 154 2.32 5.59 -12.56
C VAL A 154 2.34 6.44 -11.31
N ALA A 155 1.17 6.69 -10.72
CA ALA A 155 1.05 7.39 -9.44
C ALA A 155 0.22 6.57 -8.44
N THR A 156 0.51 6.75 -7.17
CA THR A 156 -0.22 6.12 -6.07
C THR A 156 -0.25 7.02 -4.85
N SER A 157 -1.36 7.02 -4.13
CA SER A 157 -1.47 7.62 -2.80
C SER A 157 -1.11 6.63 -1.68
N PHE A 158 -0.75 5.41 -2.04
CA PHE A 158 -0.32 4.37 -1.09
C PHE A 158 1.19 4.47 -0.81
N ALA A 159 1.58 5.52 -0.08
CA ALA A 159 2.94 5.74 0.42
C ALA A 159 2.92 5.56 1.93
N HIS A 160 3.19 4.36 2.41
CA HIS A 160 2.79 3.90 3.75
C HIS A 160 3.38 4.73 4.91
N ASP A 161 4.48 5.44 4.72
CA ASP A 161 5.02 6.31 5.79
C ASP A 161 4.38 7.69 5.79
N SER A 162 4.45 8.39 4.65
CA SER A 162 3.99 9.79 4.54
C SER A 162 2.55 9.92 4.08
N HIS A 163 2.01 8.90 3.41
CA HIS A 163 0.72 8.93 2.71
C HIS A 163 0.58 10.10 1.72
N ASN A 164 1.69 10.64 1.23
CA ASN A 164 1.73 11.57 0.12
C ASN A 164 1.51 10.84 -1.21
N ILE A 165 1.34 11.58 -2.29
CA ILE A 165 1.27 10.96 -3.62
C ILE A 165 2.69 10.75 -4.12
N ILE A 166 3.01 9.51 -4.48
CA ILE A 166 4.24 9.14 -5.17
C ILE A 166 3.92 8.87 -6.63
N ALA A 167 4.67 9.49 -7.54
CA ALA A 167 4.58 9.24 -8.97
C ALA A 167 5.96 8.93 -9.55
N VAL A 168 6.01 7.97 -10.48
CA VAL A 168 7.22 7.62 -11.24
C VAL A 168 6.88 7.69 -12.72
N GLY A 169 7.70 8.36 -13.52
CA GLY A 169 7.42 8.54 -14.95
C GLY A 169 8.66 8.73 -15.80
N ALA A 170 8.47 8.47 -17.09
CA ALA A 170 9.51 8.60 -18.10
C ALA A 170 9.73 10.07 -18.50
N ASP A 171 8.69 10.90 -18.41
CA ASP A 171 8.76 12.35 -18.71
C ASP A 171 7.84 13.16 -17.80
N ASP A 172 8.00 14.48 -17.81
CA ASP A 172 7.29 15.40 -16.91
C ASP A 172 5.81 15.60 -17.29
N ALA A 173 5.45 15.43 -18.56
CA ALA A 173 4.08 15.57 -19.02
C ALA A 173 3.23 14.40 -18.53
N ASP A 174 3.70 13.17 -18.71
CA ASP A 174 3.04 11.95 -18.22
C ASP A 174 2.98 11.93 -16.71
N LEU A 175 4.06 12.37 -16.01
CA LEU A 175 4.07 12.51 -14.56
C LEU A 175 2.99 13.47 -14.06
N ALA A 176 2.91 14.69 -14.63
CA ALA A 176 1.89 15.66 -14.26
C ALA A 176 0.49 15.13 -14.52
N LEU A 177 0.28 14.47 -15.67
CA LEU A 177 -0.99 13.87 -16.02
C LEU A 177 -1.41 12.77 -15.02
N SER A 178 -0.47 11.91 -14.59
CA SER A 178 -0.74 10.86 -13.61
C SER A 178 -1.15 11.43 -12.25
N LEU A 179 -0.56 12.55 -11.82
CA LEU A 179 -0.88 13.23 -10.56
C LEU A 179 -2.24 13.93 -10.59
N ILE A 180 -2.75 14.34 -11.76
CA ILE A 180 -4.08 14.95 -11.91
C ILE A 180 -5.19 13.89 -11.77
N HIS A 181 -4.93 12.63 -12.13
CA HIS A 181 -5.94 11.57 -12.15
C HIS A 181 -6.03 10.76 -10.85
N ILE A 182 -5.26 11.08 -9.84
CA ILE A 182 -5.40 10.58 -8.50
C ILE A 182 -6.42 11.43 -7.72
#